data_e383cfe961d88a254645be8f7a98adcc
#
_entry.id   e383cfe961d88a254645be8f7a98adcc
#
_cell.length_a   1.000
_cell.length_b   1.000
_cell.length_c   1.000
_cell.angle_alpha   90.00
_cell.angle_beta   90.00
_cell.angle_gamma   90.00
#
_symmetry.space_group_name_H-M   'P 1'
#
loop_
_entity.id
_entity.type
_entity.pdbx_description
1 polymer ?
#
loop_
_entity_poly.entity_id
_entity_poly.type
_entity_poly.pdbx_seq_one_letter_code
_entity_poly.pdbx_strand_id
1 'polypeptide(L)'
;AGLKKTIERSFLTKSWDVITEVYINALLSGPLTQVINLSSTFIETFLRPLELLIGGTLTAYTKNGRRSVRLAFSRYRGLMRGIDDTLVSVGRAFKEEDLYADKMGRIIENKAPKAFSSQNFNIKNKFGAATFDLIGSTLRLPSRLLVTTDELFKQINYRAKLHEMAVDGALNKGLKGANFDSYVRKFEKKGF
;
A
#
# COMPACT_ATOMS: atom_id res chain seq x y z
N ALA A 1 -17.75 30.50 -0.49
CA ALA A 1 -16.92 30.59 0.74
C ALA A 1 -17.55 29.70 1.82
N GLY A 2 -17.16 28.42 1.88
CA GLY A 2 -17.63 27.49 2.89
C GLY A 2 -16.83 27.73 4.18
N LEU A 3 -17.50 28.24 5.19
CA LEU A 3 -17.02 28.30 6.56
C LEU A 3 -16.74 26.87 7.05
N LYS A 4 -15.47 26.48 7.08
CA LYS A 4 -15.02 25.37 7.93
C LYS A 4 -15.24 25.81 9.38
N LYS A 5 -16.39 25.50 9.95
CA LYS A 5 -16.62 25.61 11.39
C LYS A 5 -15.66 24.65 12.04
N THR A 6 -14.51 25.14 12.48
CA THR A 6 -13.58 24.37 13.33
C THR A 6 -14.31 24.20 14.66
N ILE A 7 -14.97 23.05 14.83
CA ILE A 7 -15.55 22.67 16.11
C ILE A 7 -14.38 22.56 17.07
N GLU A 8 -14.27 23.48 18.02
CA GLU A 8 -13.32 23.37 19.11
C GLU A 8 -13.68 22.11 19.91
N ARG A 9 -12.88 21.06 19.73
CA ARG A 9 -13.07 19.82 20.46
C ARG A 9 -12.76 20.07 21.94
N SER A 10 -13.63 19.56 22.84
CA SER A 10 -13.41 19.60 24.27
C SER A 10 -12.07 18.97 24.65
N PHE A 11 -11.46 19.46 25.74
CA PHE A 11 -10.22 18.88 26.29
C PHE A 11 -10.37 17.36 26.57
N LEU A 12 -11.51 16.93 27.08
CA LEU A 12 -11.81 15.51 27.33
C LEU A 12 -11.79 14.69 26.03
N THR A 13 -12.37 15.21 24.95
CA THR A 13 -12.34 14.53 23.64
C THR A 13 -10.91 14.42 23.11
N LYS A 14 -10.11 15.47 23.23
CA LYS A 14 -8.70 15.45 22.81
C LYS A 14 -7.87 14.45 23.61
N SER A 15 -8.11 14.37 24.92
CA SER A 15 -7.44 13.40 25.80
C SER A 15 -7.81 11.97 25.45
N TRP A 16 -9.09 11.72 25.15
CA TRP A 16 -9.55 10.40 24.70
C TRP A 16 -8.94 10.00 23.36
N ASP A 17 -8.86 10.92 22.40
CA ASP A 17 -8.21 10.70 21.11
C ASP A 17 -6.73 10.31 21.29
N VAL A 18 -6.01 10.97 22.23
CA VAL A 18 -4.62 10.63 22.57
C VAL A 18 -4.51 9.24 23.19
N ILE A 19 -5.37 8.91 24.16
CA ILE A 19 -5.37 7.58 24.80
C ILE A 19 -5.59 6.50 23.74
N THR A 20 -6.54 6.72 22.84
CA THR A 20 -6.84 5.80 21.74
C THR A 20 -5.66 5.66 20.78
N GLU A 21 -5.02 6.78 20.39
CA GLU A 21 -3.82 6.76 19.54
C GLU A 21 -2.68 5.98 20.19
N VAL A 22 -2.40 6.23 21.46
CA VAL A 22 -1.37 5.51 22.23
C VAL A 22 -1.69 4.02 22.33
N TYR A 23 -2.94 3.68 22.64
CA TYR A 23 -3.38 2.28 22.75
C TYR A 23 -3.23 1.52 21.44
N ILE A 24 -3.70 2.09 20.32
CA ILE A 24 -3.57 1.46 19.00
C ILE A 24 -2.10 1.27 18.64
N ASN A 25 -1.27 2.31 18.82
CA ASN A 25 0.16 2.20 18.53
C ASN A 25 0.89 1.22 19.44
N ALA A 26 0.48 1.10 20.71
CA ALA A 26 1.00 0.09 21.63
C ALA A 26 0.67 -1.34 21.16
N LEU A 27 -0.57 -1.58 20.71
CA LEU A 27 -0.96 -2.87 20.13
C LEU A 27 -0.14 -3.20 18.86
N LEU A 28 0.11 -2.20 18.02
CA LEU A 28 0.89 -2.36 16.78
C LEU A 28 2.39 -2.42 17.02
N SER A 29 2.88 -2.03 18.20
CA SER A 29 4.32 -2.02 18.52
C SER A 29 4.90 -3.42 18.78
N GLY A 30 4.05 -4.43 18.94
CA GLY A 30 4.47 -5.80 19.14
C GLY A 30 5.27 -6.32 17.90
N PRO A 31 6.55 -6.75 18.08
CA PRO A 31 7.35 -7.27 16.97
C PRO A 31 6.66 -8.44 16.27
N LEU A 32 5.97 -9.27 17.03
CA LEU A 32 5.21 -10.40 16.50
C LEU A 32 4.08 -9.96 15.57
N THR A 33 3.34 -8.92 15.94
CA THR A 33 2.25 -8.36 15.11
C THR A 33 2.80 -7.86 13.76
N GLN A 34 3.92 -7.14 13.77
CA GLN A 34 4.57 -6.66 12.56
C GLN A 34 5.07 -7.81 11.69
N VAL A 35 5.71 -8.82 12.29
CA VAL A 35 6.20 -10.00 11.56
C VAL A 35 5.04 -10.79 10.94
N ILE A 36 3.93 -11.01 11.67
CA ILE A 36 2.76 -11.72 11.15
C ILE A 36 2.15 -10.96 9.96
N ASN A 37 1.96 -9.65 10.09
CA ASN A 37 1.39 -8.83 9.01
C ASN A 37 2.29 -8.83 7.77
N LEU A 38 3.59 -8.62 7.95
CA LEU A 38 4.57 -8.65 6.86
C LEU A 38 4.61 -10.04 6.18
N SER A 39 4.67 -11.10 6.98
CA SER A 39 4.78 -12.48 6.47
C SER A 39 3.51 -12.90 5.74
N SER A 40 2.33 -12.61 6.26
CA SER A 40 1.06 -12.98 5.60
C SER A 40 0.90 -12.25 4.27
N THR A 41 1.19 -10.96 4.21
CA THR A 41 1.12 -10.19 2.97
C THR A 41 2.17 -10.63 1.96
N PHE A 42 3.39 -10.95 2.42
CA PHE A 42 4.45 -11.51 1.58
C PHE A 42 4.01 -12.86 0.98
N ILE A 43 3.53 -13.78 1.83
CA ILE A 43 3.04 -15.09 1.41
C ILE A 43 1.94 -14.94 0.36
N GLU A 44 0.92 -14.12 0.61
CA GLU A 44 -0.17 -13.89 -0.35
C GLU A 44 0.35 -13.34 -1.68
N THR A 45 1.27 -12.39 -1.65
CA THR A 45 1.82 -11.76 -2.85
C THR A 45 2.60 -12.74 -3.72
N PHE A 46 3.41 -13.61 -3.13
CA PHE A 46 4.34 -14.48 -3.85
C PHE A 46 3.81 -15.92 -4.05
N LEU A 47 3.00 -16.46 -3.14
CA LEU A 47 2.44 -17.79 -3.30
C LEU A 47 1.29 -17.85 -4.31
N ARG A 48 0.47 -16.81 -4.43
CA ARG A 48 -0.66 -16.83 -5.36
C ARG A 48 -0.27 -17.05 -6.82
N PRO A 49 0.78 -16.39 -7.38
CA PRO A 49 1.29 -16.75 -8.70
C PRO A 49 1.85 -18.17 -8.77
N LEU A 50 2.42 -18.69 -7.67
CA LEU A 50 2.94 -20.06 -7.59
C LEU A 50 1.81 -21.09 -7.68
N GLU A 51 0.68 -20.87 -7.02
CA GLU A 51 -0.53 -21.70 -7.15
C GLU A 51 -1.00 -21.78 -8.61
N LEU A 52 -1.05 -20.63 -9.30
CA LEU A 52 -1.40 -20.57 -10.72
C LEU A 52 -0.39 -21.33 -11.59
N LEU A 53 0.89 -21.28 -11.25
CA LEU A 53 1.95 -22.00 -11.95
C LEU A 53 1.78 -23.51 -11.76
N ILE A 54 1.62 -23.97 -10.52
CA ILE A 54 1.42 -25.39 -10.20
C ILE A 54 0.14 -25.94 -10.87
N GLY A 55 -0.99 -25.27 -10.67
CA GLY A 55 -2.25 -25.66 -11.30
C GLY A 55 -2.19 -25.66 -12.82
N GLY A 56 -1.52 -24.66 -13.39
CA GLY A 56 -1.31 -24.57 -14.83
C GLY A 56 -0.39 -25.66 -15.38
N THR A 57 0.68 -26.05 -14.67
CA THR A 57 1.59 -27.12 -15.09
C THR A 57 0.91 -28.48 -15.03
N LEU A 58 0.14 -28.77 -13.98
CA LEU A 58 -0.64 -30.00 -13.88
C LEU A 58 -1.67 -30.15 -14.99
N THR A 59 -2.18 -29.04 -15.52
CA THR A 59 -3.16 -29.00 -16.61
C THR A 59 -2.57 -28.55 -17.95
N ALA A 60 -1.24 -28.58 -18.10
CA ALA A 60 -0.53 -28.03 -19.27
C ALA A 60 -0.88 -28.69 -20.61
N TYR A 61 -1.45 -29.92 -20.58
CA TYR A 61 -2.01 -30.58 -21.76
C TYR A 61 -3.23 -29.84 -22.32
N THR A 62 -3.89 -28.98 -21.55
CA THR A 62 -5.03 -28.16 -21.99
C THR A 62 -4.58 -26.77 -22.46
N LYS A 63 -5.42 -26.12 -23.28
CA LYS A 63 -5.25 -24.72 -23.65
C LYS A 63 -5.23 -23.80 -22.43
N ASN A 64 -6.11 -24.06 -21.49
CA ASN A 64 -6.27 -23.25 -20.27
C ASN A 64 -5.07 -23.39 -19.34
N GLY A 65 -4.53 -24.60 -19.16
CA GLY A 65 -3.34 -24.81 -18.35
C GLY A 65 -2.12 -24.08 -18.88
N ARG A 66 -1.85 -24.17 -20.20
CA ARG A 66 -0.75 -23.41 -20.85
C ARG A 66 -0.92 -21.90 -20.70
N ARG A 67 -2.15 -21.40 -20.76
CA ARG A 67 -2.46 -20.00 -20.51
C ARG A 67 -2.17 -19.62 -19.06
N SER A 68 -2.61 -20.41 -18.09
CA SER A 68 -2.38 -20.19 -16.65
C SER A 68 -0.89 -20.12 -16.32
N VAL A 69 -0.07 -21.02 -16.86
CA VAL A 69 1.40 -20.97 -16.74
C VAL A 69 1.96 -19.64 -17.25
N ARG A 70 1.53 -19.21 -18.44
CA ARG A 70 2.00 -17.95 -19.04
C ARG A 70 1.59 -16.73 -18.22
N LEU A 71 0.39 -16.71 -17.67
CA LEU A 71 -0.11 -15.65 -16.79
C LEU A 71 0.63 -15.63 -15.44
N ALA A 72 0.94 -16.79 -14.87
CA ALA A 72 1.75 -16.88 -13.66
C ALA A 72 3.14 -16.26 -13.85
N PHE A 73 3.83 -16.61 -14.95
CA PHE A 73 5.12 -15.99 -15.28
C PHE A 73 5.01 -14.48 -15.54
N SER A 74 3.94 -14.05 -16.23
CA SER A 74 3.72 -12.62 -16.45
C SER A 74 3.52 -11.87 -15.13
N ARG A 75 2.79 -12.44 -14.18
CA ARG A 75 2.59 -11.87 -12.85
C ARG A 75 3.90 -11.76 -12.06
N TYR A 76 4.75 -12.80 -12.06
CA TYR A 76 6.09 -12.72 -11.47
C TYR A 76 6.95 -11.63 -12.10
N ARG A 77 6.92 -11.52 -13.43
CA ARG A 77 7.64 -10.45 -14.13
C ARG A 77 7.13 -9.06 -13.75
N GLY A 78 5.82 -8.92 -13.57
CA GLY A 78 5.19 -7.69 -13.08
C GLY A 78 5.59 -7.37 -11.63
N LEU A 79 5.66 -8.39 -10.74
CA LEU A 79 6.15 -8.22 -9.37
C LEU A 79 7.59 -7.68 -9.34
N MET A 80 8.49 -8.30 -10.08
CA MET A 80 9.91 -7.90 -10.12
C MET A 80 10.09 -6.49 -10.64
N ARG A 81 9.37 -6.10 -11.70
CA ARG A 81 9.40 -4.73 -12.22
C ARG A 81 8.76 -3.72 -11.27
N GLY A 82 7.75 -4.16 -10.51
CA GLY A 82 7.06 -3.31 -9.54
C GLY A 82 7.93 -2.90 -8.36
N ILE A 83 8.94 -3.69 -8.01
CA ILE A 83 9.77 -3.44 -6.82
C ILE A 83 10.54 -2.12 -6.94
N ASP A 84 11.27 -1.91 -8.04
CA ASP A 84 12.12 -0.73 -8.23
C ASP A 84 11.33 0.58 -8.16
N ASP A 85 10.20 0.63 -8.87
CA ASP A 85 9.36 1.82 -8.92
C ASP A 85 8.60 2.08 -7.62
N THR A 86 8.38 1.02 -6.83
CA THR A 86 7.60 1.10 -5.59
C THR A 86 8.43 1.64 -4.44
N LEU A 87 9.74 1.45 -4.43
CA LEU A 87 10.62 1.94 -3.35
C LEU A 87 10.51 3.45 -3.12
N VAL A 88 10.31 4.23 -4.18
CA VAL A 88 10.10 5.69 -4.08
C VAL A 88 8.78 6.02 -3.37
N SER A 89 7.71 5.30 -3.70
CA SER A 89 6.38 5.47 -3.08
C SER A 89 6.38 5.08 -1.61
N VAL A 90 7.10 4.01 -1.28
CA VAL A 90 7.28 3.51 0.09
C VAL A 90 7.99 4.53 0.98
N GLY A 91 9.10 5.11 0.50
CA GLY A 91 9.81 6.14 1.25
C GLY A 91 8.92 7.37 1.55
N ARG A 92 8.04 7.70 0.62
CA ARG A 92 7.08 8.80 0.80
C ARG A 92 5.98 8.42 1.79
N ALA A 93 5.40 7.23 1.68
CA ALA A 93 4.37 6.73 2.60
C ALA A 93 4.89 6.70 4.05
N PHE A 94 6.12 6.26 4.26
CA PHE A 94 6.74 6.27 5.58
C PHE A 94 6.94 7.68 6.14
N LYS A 95 7.38 8.64 5.31
CA LYS A 95 7.64 10.01 5.74
C LYS A 95 6.37 10.81 6.01
N GLU A 96 5.38 10.66 5.16
CA GLU A 96 4.18 11.51 5.15
C GLU A 96 2.99 10.89 5.88
N GLU A 97 3.08 9.61 6.28
CA GLU A 97 1.94 8.80 6.79
C GLU A 97 0.75 8.80 5.82
N ASP A 98 1.02 9.03 4.55
CA ASP A 98 0.03 9.16 3.50
C ASP A 98 0.04 7.96 2.57
N LEU A 99 -1.12 7.39 2.32
CA LEU A 99 -1.31 6.41 1.27
C LEU A 99 -1.23 7.13 -0.10
N TYR A 100 -0.50 6.53 -1.03
CA TYR A 100 -0.41 7.06 -2.39
C TYR A 100 -1.78 7.20 -3.05
N ALA A 101 -2.69 6.26 -2.77
CA ALA A 101 -4.05 6.28 -3.27
C ALA A 101 -4.91 7.44 -2.72
N ASP A 102 -4.60 7.93 -1.51
CA ASP A 102 -5.29 9.08 -0.89
C ASP A 102 -5.01 10.38 -1.65
N LYS A 103 -3.77 10.55 -2.15
CA LYS A 103 -3.40 11.72 -2.97
C LYS A 103 -4.10 11.73 -4.33
N MET A 104 -4.54 10.59 -4.82
CA MET A 104 -5.33 10.47 -6.05
C MET A 104 -6.85 10.66 -5.83
N GLY A 105 -7.29 10.99 -4.61
CA GLY A 105 -8.70 11.19 -4.27
C GLY A 105 -9.55 9.91 -4.33
N ARG A 106 -8.90 8.74 -4.29
CA ARG A 106 -9.59 7.45 -4.40
C ARG A 106 -10.00 6.85 -3.05
N ILE A 107 -9.53 7.40 -1.94
CA ILE A 107 -9.85 6.95 -0.59
C ILE A 107 -10.59 8.07 0.13
N ILE A 108 -11.80 7.77 0.56
CA ILE A 108 -12.68 8.67 1.30
C ILE A 108 -12.43 8.58 2.82
N GLU A 109 -11.36 7.94 3.22
CA GLU A 109 -11.04 7.86 4.65
C GLU A 109 -10.53 9.22 5.14
N ASN A 110 -11.28 9.82 6.04
CA ASN A 110 -10.86 11.03 6.74
C ASN A 110 -9.57 10.72 7.51
N LYS A 111 -8.49 11.43 7.17
CA LYS A 111 -7.26 11.38 7.97
C LYS A 111 -7.62 11.67 9.42
N ALA A 112 -7.44 10.69 10.29
CA ALA A 112 -7.54 10.93 11.71
C ALA A 112 -6.56 12.04 12.08
N PRO A 113 -7.01 13.14 12.69
CA PRO A 113 -6.10 14.19 13.12
C PRO A 113 -5.08 13.59 14.08
N LYS A 114 -3.81 13.98 13.93
CA LYS A 114 -2.75 13.57 14.84
C LYS A 114 -3.11 14.01 16.25
N ALA A 115 -3.69 13.09 17.05
CA ALA A 115 -4.20 13.43 18.37
C ALA A 115 -3.08 13.90 19.29
N PHE A 116 -1.93 13.20 19.26
CA PHE A 116 -0.74 13.57 20.00
C PHE A 116 0.13 14.53 19.15
N SER A 117 -0.25 15.81 19.10
CA SER A 117 0.49 16.87 18.39
C SER A 117 0.41 18.20 19.12
N SER A 118 1.45 19.02 19.02
CA SER A 118 1.51 20.35 19.59
C SER A 118 0.39 21.27 19.10
N GLN A 119 -0.02 21.10 17.84
CA GLN A 119 -1.12 21.84 17.23
C GLN A 119 -2.47 21.51 17.87
N ASN A 120 -2.73 20.24 18.18
CA ASN A 120 -3.99 19.82 18.82
C ASN A 120 -4.14 20.39 20.24
N PHE A 121 -3.02 20.55 20.95
CA PHE A 121 -2.99 21.08 22.32
C PHE A 121 -2.65 22.59 22.41
N ASN A 122 -2.51 23.28 21.27
CA ASN A 122 -2.18 24.70 21.23
C ASN A 122 -0.91 25.08 22.02
N ILE A 123 0.13 24.26 21.95
CA ILE A 123 1.41 24.50 22.65
C ILE A 123 2.16 25.63 21.94
N LYS A 124 2.23 26.81 22.57
CA LYS A 124 2.86 28.01 21.99
C LYS A 124 4.39 28.04 22.14
N ASN A 125 4.93 27.36 23.14
CA ASN A 125 6.37 27.31 23.36
C ASN A 125 7.03 26.41 22.30
N LYS A 126 7.97 26.96 21.53
CA LYS A 126 8.68 26.25 20.43
C LYS A 126 9.40 24.99 20.91
N PHE A 127 10.07 25.04 22.07
CA PHE A 127 10.78 23.89 22.62
C PHE A 127 9.80 22.81 23.09
N GLY A 128 8.76 23.21 23.83
CA GLY A 128 7.70 22.29 24.26
C GLY A 128 6.95 21.67 23.09
N ALA A 129 6.64 22.46 22.07
CA ALA A 129 6.00 21.95 20.84
C ALA A 129 6.87 20.92 20.13
N ALA A 130 8.17 21.20 19.94
CA ALA A 130 9.10 20.29 19.27
C ALA A 130 9.26 18.96 20.03
N THR A 131 9.38 19.02 21.36
CA THR A 131 9.49 17.82 22.21
C THR A 131 8.21 16.99 22.15
N PHE A 132 7.05 17.65 22.23
CA PHE A 132 5.75 17.01 22.17
C PHE A 132 5.51 16.32 20.82
N ASP A 133 5.84 16.99 19.72
CA ASP A 133 5.73 16.44 18.37
C ASP A 133 6.71 15.29 18.12
N LEU A 134 7.93 15.35 18.71
CA LEU A 134 8.89 14.26 18.64
C LEU A 134 8.35 13.00 19.33
N ILE A 135 7.79 13.13 20.53
CA ILE A 135 7.15 12.02 21.25
C ILE A 135 6.00 11.45 20.40
N GLY A 136 5.12 12.31 19.90
CA GLY A 136 4.01 11.89 19.05
C GLY A 136 4.47 11.18 17.77
N SER A 137 5.54 11.64 17.15
CA SER A 137 6.10 10.99 15.95
C SER A 137 6.69 9.61 16.26
N THR A 138 7.34 9.47 17.41
CA THR A 138 7.90 8.18 17.86
C THR A 138 6.80 7.18 18.21
N LEU A 139 5.75 7.64 18.88
CA LEU A 139 4.58 6.79 19.20
C LEU A 139 3.90 6.24 17.93
N ARG A 140 3.94 6.97 16.82
CA ARG A 140 3.34 6.56 15.54
C ARG A 140 4.23 5.69 14.65
N LEU A 141 5.48 5.39 15.05
CA LEU A 141 6.35 4.53 14.23
C LEU A 141 5.72 3.18 13.87
N PRO A 142 5.05 2.45 14.79
CA PRO A 142 4.43 1.18 14.44
C PRO A 142 3.34 1.31 13.36
N SER A 143 2.48 2.31 13.47
CA SER A 143 1.47 2.60 12.44
C SER A 143 2.10 2.99 11.09
N ARG A 144 3.18 3.77 11.11
CA ARG A 144 3.92 4.14 9.89
C ARG A 144 4.51 2.92 9.20
N LEU A 145 5.10 2.00 9.96
CA LEU A 145 5.63 0.75 9.43
C LEU A 145 4.54 -0.09 8.79
N LEU A 146 3.39 -0.22 9.46
CA LEU A 146 2.26 -0.97 8.94
C LEU A 146 1.74 -0.37 7.62
N VAL A 147 1.46 0.94 7.59
CA VAL A 147 1.00 1.66 6.40
C VAL A 147 2.02 1.57 5.27
N THR A 148 3.31 1.71 5.58
CA THR A 148 4.39 1.62 4.59
C THR A 148 4.47 0.23 3.98
N THR A 149 4.35 -0.81 4.80
CA THR A 149 4.34 -2.21 4.36
C THR A 149 3.12 -2.51 3.48
N ASP A 150 1.94 -2.07 3.90
CA ASP A 150 0.70 -2.24 3.13
C ASP A 150 0.81 -1.53 1.76
N GLU A 151 1.28 -0.30 1.74
CA GLU A 151 1.47 0.46 0.51
C GLU A 151 2.49 -0.21 -0.43
N LEU A 152 3.60 -0.73 0.12
CA LEU A 152 4.59 -1.48 -0.64
C LEU A 152 3.94 -2.65 -1.40
N PHE A 153 3.28 -3.55 -0.67
CA PHE A 153 2.69 -4.74 -1.27
C PHE A 153 1.50 -4.41 -2.17
N LYS A 154 0.72 -3.40 -1.83
CA LYS A 154 -0.39 -2.91 -2.65
C LYS A 154 0.11 -2.44 -4.02
N GLN A 155 1.16 -1.62 -4.07
CA GLN A 155 1.74 -1.11 -5.31
C GLN A 155 2.37 -2.23 -6.14
N ILE A 156 3.12 -3.13 -5.51
CA ILE A 156 3.72 -4.28 -6.18
C ILE A 156 2.64 -5.18 -6.78
N ASN A 157 1.61 -5.52 -6.00
CA ASN A 157 0.50 -6.36 -6.47
C ASN A 157 -0.31 -5.69 -7.59
N TYR A 158 -0.56 -4.39 -7.49
CA TYR A 158 -1.24 -3.62 -8.53
C TYR A 158 -0.50 -3.72 -9.86
N ARG A 159 0.81 -3.46 -9.87
CA ARG A 159 1.66 -3.54 -11.07
C ARG A 159 1.72 -4.96 -11.62
N ALA A 160 1.87 -5.95 -10.75
CA ALA A 160 1.84 -7.35 -11.16
C ALA A 160 0.53 -7.73 -11.84
N LYS A 161 -0.61 -7.32 -11.26
CA LYS A 161 -1.92 -7.58 -11.83
C LYS A 161 -2.15 -6.84 -13.14
N LEU A 162 -1.70 -5.60 -13.23
CA LEU A 162 -1.79 -4.80 -14.45
C LEU A 162 -1.01 -5.45 -15.60
N HIS A 163 0.21 -5.94 -15.33
CA HIS A 163 1.02 -6.66 -16.31
C HIS A 163 0.36 -7.98 -16.74
N GLU A 164 -0.16 -8.76 -15.78
CA GLU A 164 -0.92 -9.99 -16.05
C GLU A 164 -2.11 -9.71 -16.98
N MET A 165 -2.92 -8.68 -16.66
CA MET A 165 -4.08 -8.29 -17.48
C MET A 165 -3.69 -7.82 -18.87
N ALA A 166 -2.58 -7.10 -19.00
CA ALA A 166 -2.05 -6.66 -20.28
C ALA A 166 -1.64 -7.85 -21.17
N VAL A 167 -0.95 -8.81 -20.57
CA VAL A 167 -0.55 -10.06 -21.26
C VAL A 167 -1.77 -10.88 -21.63
N ASP A 168 -2.73 -11.04 -20.72
CA ASP A 168 -3.97 -11.78 -20.99
C ASP A 168 -4.78 -11.15 -22.11
N GLY A 169 -4.92 -9.82 -22.11
CA GLY A 169 -5.58 -9.06 -23.17
C GLY A 169 -4.90 -9.22 -24.56
N ALA A 170 -3.57 -9.23 -24.56
CA ALA A 170 -2.80 -9.46 -25.79
C ALA A 170 -2.99 -10.89 -26.34
N LEU A 171 -3.01 -11.89 -25.43
CA LEU A 171 -3.26 -13.29 -25.81
C LEU A 171 -4.68 -13.50 -26.35
N ASN A 172 -5.69 -12.89 -25.74
CA ASN A 172 -7.08 -12.94 -26.21
C ASN A 172 -7.25 -12.36 -27.61
N LYS A 173 -6.45 -11.34 -27.96
CA LYS A 173 -6.43 -10.74 -29.29
C LYS A 173 -5.56 -11.49 -30.31
N GLY A 174 -4.92 -12.59 -29.90
CA GLY A 174 -4.03 -13.37 -30.75
C GLY A 174 -2.78 -12.64 -31.20
N LEU A 175 -2.37 -11.56 -30.48
CA LEU A 175 -1.21 -10.77 -30.84
C LEU A 175 0.09 -11.54 -30.63
N LYS A 176 1.10 -11.29 -31.48
CA LYS A 176 2.42 -11.94 -31.43
C LYS A 176 3.53 -10.93 -31.74
N GLY A 177 4.77 -11.23 -31.29
CA GLY A 177 5.96 -10.44 -31.57
C GLY A 177 5.82 -8.97 -31.16
N ALA A 178 6.26 -8.06 -32.00
CA ALA A 178 6.27 -6.61 -31.73
C ALA A 178 4.89 -6.01 -31.41
N ASN A 179 3.83 -6.55 -32.01
CA ASN A 179 2.45 -6.10 -31.72
C ASN A 179 2.00 -6.49 -30.32
N PHE A 180 2.40 -7.67 -29.85
CA PHE A 180 2.16 -8.12 -28.48
C PHE A 180 2.84 -7.18 -27.47
N ASP A 181 4.16 -6.92 -27.66
CA ASP A 181 4.92 -6.07 -26.76
C ASP A 181 4.40 -4.62 -26.76
N SER A 182 4.04 -4.10 -27.91
CA SER A 182 3.46 -2.76 -28.06
C SER A 182 2.12 -2.64 -27.31
N TYR A 183 1.26 -3.66 -27.43
CA TYR A 183 -0.02 -3.70 -26.72
C TYR A 183 0.17 -3.72 -25.21
N VAL A 184 1.06 -4.59 -24.70
CA VAL A 184 1.35 -4.71 -23.25
C VAL A 184 1.84 -3.37 -22.71
N ARG A 185 2.85 -2.75 -23.33
CA ARG A 185 3.37 -1.44 -22.91
C ARG A 185 2.32 -0.33 -22.94
N LYS A 186 1.46 -0.31 -23.95
CA LYS A 186 0.39 0.69 -24.06
C LYS A 186 -0.70 0.51 -23.01
N PHE A 187 -0.99 -0.74 -22.65
CA PHE A 187 -1.96 -1.06 -21.61
C PHE A 187 -1.44 -0.65 -20.22
N GLU A 188 -0.16 -0.98 -19.93
CA GLU A 188 0.48 -0.58 -18.67
C GLU A 188 0.52 0.95 -18.49
N LYS A 189 0.88 1.69 -19.55
CA LYS A 189 0.87 3.17 -19.50
C LYS A 189 -0.49 3.80 -19.26
N LYS A 190 -1.59 3.14 -19.61
CA LYS A 190 -2.95 3.63 -19.34
C LYS A 190 -3.42 3.34 -17.93
N GLY A 191 -2.82 2.34 -17.27
CA GLY A 191 -3.14 1.97 -15.89
C GLY A 191 -2.43 2.84 -14.84
N PHE A 192 -1.51 3.70 -15.28
CA PHE A 192 -0.83 4.73 -14.49
C PHE A 192 -1.26 6.11 -14.99
#